data_2bc9b5b229686f9854f837a529e8dc32
#
_entry.id   2bc9b5b229686f9854f837a529e8dc32
#
_cell.length_a   1.000
_cell.length_b   1.000
_cell.length_c   1.000
_cell.angle_alpha   90.00
_cell.angle_beta   90.00
_cell.angle_gamma   90.00
#
_symmetry.space_group_name_H-M   'P 1'
#
loop_
_entity.id
_entity.type
_entity.pdbx_description
1 polymer ?
#
loop_
_entity_poly.entity_id
_entity_poly.type
_entity_poly.pdbx_seq_one_letter_code
_entity_poly.pdbx_strand_id
1 'polypeptide(L)' 'MPLPELVSSTEHGGTVHKYSIAGGKHSFDRYLACFLGSCKFCTGYAEAIDYVHELQDKMIMKFS' A
#
# COMPACT_ATOMS: atom_id res chain seq x y z
N MET A 1 -2.29 -20.62 2.02
CA MET A 1 -1.87 -19.32 1.48
C MET A 1 -2.09 -18.22 2.50
N PRO A 2 -1.05 -17.45 2.81
CA PRO A 2 -1.26 -16.33 3.73
C PRO A 2 -2.14 -15.27 3.07
N LEU A 3 -3.09 -14.79 3.83
CA LEU A 3 -3.96 -13.71 3.36
C LEU A 3 -3.24 -12.38 3.54
N PRO A 4 -3.49 -11.39 2.66
CA PRO A 4 -2.93 -10.07 2.87
C PRO A 4 -3.46 -9.48 4.15
N GLU A 5 -2.57 -8.82 4.89
CA GLU A 5 -2.90 -8.21 6.16
C GLU A 5 -3.03 -6.70 5.98
N LEU A 6 -4.14 -6.15 6.42
CA LEU A 6 -4.32 -4.69 6.40
C LEU A 6 -3.44 -4.08 7.49
N VAL A 7 -2.42 -3.33 7.09
CA VAL A 7 -1.49 -2.71 8.04
C VAL A 7 -1.72 -1.21 8.20
N SER A 8 -2.41 -0.58 7.26
CA SER A 8 -2.71 0.83 7.36
C SER A 8 -3.91 1.19 6.50
N SER A 9 -4.65 2.18 6.92
CA SER A 9 -5.74 2.73 6.12
C SER A 9 -5.83 4.24 6.39
N THR A 10 -6.30 4.98 5.39
CA THR A 10 -6.44 6.42 5.51
C THR A 10 -7.91 6.81 5.47
N GLU A 11 -8.21 8.01 5.97
CA GLU A 11 -9.57 8.52 5.99
C GLU A 11 -10.14 8.73 4.58
N HIS A 12 -9.28 8.87 3.61
CA HIS A 12 -9.70 9.15 2.23
C HIS A 12 -9.82 7.88 1.37
N GLY A 13 -9.77 6.72 1.99
CA GLY A 13 -9.97 5.45 1.28
C GLY A 13 -8.71 4.77 0.83
N GLY A 14 -7.55 5.25 1.27
CA GLY A 14 -6.28 4.57 0.98
C GLY A 14 -6.08 3.40 1.91
N THR A 15 -5.50 2.33 1.39
CA THR A 15 -5.19 1.14 2.20
C THR A 15 -3.80 0.62 1.85
N VAL A 16 -3.15 0.03 2.84
CA VAL A 16 -1.88 -0.66 2.65
C VAL A 16 -2.01 -2.05 3.23
N HIS A 17 -1.76 -3.04 2.40
CA HIS A 17 -1.79 -4.45 2.80
C HIS A 17 -0.38 -5.04 2.74
N LYS A 18 -0.10 -5.92 3.67
CA LYS A 18 1.18 -6.62 3.72
C LYS A 18 1.01 -8.02 3.17
N TYR A 19 1.84 -8.39 2.22
CA TYR A 19 1.90 -9.73 1.66
C TYR A 19 3.22 -10.36 2.03
N SER A 20 3.17 -11.55 2.60
CA SER A 20 4.37 -12.34 2.87
C SER A 20 4.53 -13.34 1.75
N ILE A 21 5.63 -13.25 1.02
CA ILE A 21 5.91 -14.12 -0.11
C ILE A 21 7.06 -15.04 0.28
N ALA A 22 6.78 -16.34 0.28
CA ALA A 22 7.80 -17.34 0.56
C ALA A 22 8.40 -17.81 -0.76
N GLY A 23 9.70 -17.61 -0.93
CA GLY A 23 10.37 -18.04 -2.14
C GLY A 23 11.67 -18.77 -1.78
N GLY A 24 11.67 -20.11 -1.88
CA GLY A 24 12.87 -20.88 -1.60
C GLY A 24 13.38 -20.72 -0.18
N LYS A 25 14.60 -20.25 -0.04
CA LYS A 25 15.23 -20.10 1.28
C LYS A 25 14.92 -18.75 1.93
N HIS A 26 14.29 -17.86 1.21
CA HIS A 26 14.03 -16.52 1.71
C HIS A 26 12.56 -16.20 1.64
N SER A 27 12.08 -15.49 2.63
CA SER A 27 10.75 -14.90 2.57
C SER A 27 10.91 -13.39 2.51
N PHE A 28 10.11 -12.74 1.69
CA PHE A 28 10.10 -11.29 1.67
C PHE A 28 8.70 -10.78 1.86
N ASP A 29 8.63 -9.58 2.42
CA ASP A 29 7.37 -8.89 2.58
C ASP A 29 7.23 -7.89 1.44
N ARG A 30 6.02 -7.85 0.88
CA ARG A 30 5.65 -6.84 -0.10
C ARG A 30 4.46 -6.08 0.45
N TYR A 31 4.37 -4.83 0.10
CA TYR A 31 3.26 -4.00 0.52
C TYR A 31 2.48 -3.56 -0.71
N LEU A 32 1.16 -3.71 -0.63
CA LEU A 32 0.28 -3.26 -1.69
C LEU A 32 -0.44 -2.01 -1.22
N ALA A 33 -0.07 -0.88 -1.81
CA ALA A 33 -0.70 0.40 -1.50
C ALA A 33 -1.80 0.65 -2.52
N CYS A 34 -3.01 0.88 -2.05
CA CYS A 34 -4.16 1.14 -2.91
C CYS A 34 -4.85 2.42 -2.49
N PHE A 35 -5.29 3.19 -3.49
CA PHE A 35 -6.04 4.41 -3.26
C PHE A 35 -7.02 4.61 -4.41
N LEU A 36 -8.32 4.56 -4.09
CA LEU A 36 -9.41 4.76 -5.05
C LEU A 36 -9.25 3.92 -6.33
N GLY A 37 -8.91 2.66 -6.17
CA GLY A 37 -8.76 1.75 -7.29
C GLY A 37 -7.38 1.71 -7.92
N SER A 38 -6.48 2.60 -7.52
CA SER A 38 -5.09 2.61 -8.00
C SER A 38 -4.21 1.91 -6.99
N CYS A 39 -3.57 0.84 -7.40
CA CYS A 39 -2.73 0.05 -6.50
C CYS A 39 -1.32 -0.08 -7.05
N LYS A 40 -0.36 -0.19 -6.15
CA LYS A 40 1.03 -0.36 -6.51
C LYS A 40 1.71 -1.23 -5.46
N PHE A 41 2.53 -2.17 -5.93
CA PHE A 41 3.36 -2.96 -5.02
C PHE A 41 4.61 -2.18 -4.66
N CYS A 42 4.89 -2.16 -3.37
CA CYS A 42 6.06 -1.47 -2.82
C CYS A 42 6.91 -2.46 -2.05
N THR A 43 8.19 -2.19 -1.98
CA THR A 43 9.12 -3.07 -1.29
C THR A 43 9.25 -2.76 0.20
N GLY A 44 8.77 -1.60 0.64
CA GLY A 44 8.82 -1.20 2.02
C GLY A 44 7.57 -0.49 2.47
N TYR A 45 7.30 -0.54 3.77
CA TYR A 45 6.14 0.10 4.36
C TYR A 45 6.14 1.62 4.13
N ALA A 46 7.28 2.24 4.36
CA ALA A 46 7.40 3.69 4.18
C ALA A 46 7.11 4.11 2.74
N GLU A 47 7.59 3.33 1.78
CA GLU A 47 7.32 3.59 0.37
C GLU A 47 5.83 3.49 0.06
N ALA A 48 5.17 2.48 0.62
CA ALA A 48 3.73 2.28 0.42
C ALA A 48 2.93 3.45 1.00
N ILE A 49 3.28 3.89 2.19
CA ILE A 49 2.63 5.02 2.83
C ILE A 49 2.85 6.29 2.02
N ASP A 50 4.06 6.53 1.55
CA ASP A 50 4.38 7.70 0.74
C ASP A 50 3.55 7.71 -0.55
N TYR A 51 3.38 6.56 -1.18
CA TYR A 51 2.59 6.45 -2.40
C TYR A 51 1.14 6.83 -2.15
N VAL A 52 0.54 6.33 -1.07
CA VAL A 52 -0.85 6.65 -0.73
C VAL A 52 -0.98 8.14 -0.41
N HIS A 53 -0.04 8.69 0.36
CA HIS A 53 -0.07 10.12 0.69
C HIS A 53 0.08 11.00 -0.54
N GLU A 54 0.93 10.61 -1.47
CA GLU A 54 1.11 11.36 -2.71
C GLU A 54 -0.18 11.40 -3.53
N LEU A 55 -0.85 10.27 -3.69
CA LEU A 55 -2.11 10.21 -4.40
C LEU A 55 -3.19 11.00 -3.71
N GLN A 56 -3.22 10.91 -2.38
CA GLN A 56 -4.18 11.65 -1.58
C GLN A 56 -4.00 13.15 -1.73
N ASP A 57 -2.75 13.62 -1.68
CA ASP A 57 -2.43 15.03 -1.86
C ASP A 57 -2.86 15.54 -3.23
N LYS A 58 -2.60 14.75 -4.27
CA LYS A 58 -3.02 15.12 -5.62
C LYS A 58 -4.53 15.23 -5.73
N MET A 59 -5.25 14.31 -5.09
CA MET A 59 -6.70 14.35 -5.09
C MET A 59 -7.23 15.58 -4.37
N ILE A 60 -6.67 15.88 -3.21
CA ILE A 60 -7.09 17.04 -2.43
C ILE A 60 -6.82 18.32 -3.20
N MET A 61 -5.66 18.46 -3.81
CA MET A 61 -5.32 19.64 -4.60
C MET A 61 -6.23 19.81 -5.81
N LYS A 62 -6.65 18.68 -6.39
CA LYS A 62 -7.50 18.72 -7.58
C LYS A 62 -8.92 19.19 -7.27
N PHE A 63 -9.40 18.91 -6.07
CA PHE A 63 -10.78 19.23 -5.68
C PHE A 63 -10.91 20.41 -4.74
N SER A 64 -9.81 21.01 -4.34
CA SER A 64 -9.83 22.17 -3.46
C SER A 64 -9.86 23.49 -4.21
#